data_8b216e1cfaf901dafd1597d2c496f442
#
_entry.id   8b216e1cfaf901dafd1597d2c496f442
#
_cell.length_a   1.000
_cell.length_b   1.000
_cell.length_c   1.000
_cell.angle_alpha   90.00
_cell.angle_beta   90.00
_cell.angle_gamma   90.00
#
_symmetry.space_group_name_H-M   'P 1'
#
loop_
_entity.id
_entity.type
_entity.pdbx_description
1 polymer ?
#
loop_
_entity_poly.entity_id
_entity_poly.type
_entity_poly.pdbx_seq_one_letter_code
_entity_poly.pdbx_strand_id
1 'polypeptide(L)'
;MKPKILVIGSTGKLGVKLLNFCYSKKINIFGITGFKNNILLNTQSKKYNIKNFFKLNDPTQNKKFKLFLKKNLIDIIYFLDYGYNSLIYADIFLNHNRNSQIAIANKEMIIAGGDTLVNKIELTKNKIIPLDSEHFSLMNTVLPIENLNKVYITASGGPFYFKKKCKS
;
A
#
# COMPACT_ATOMS: atom_id res chain seq x y z
N MET A 1 5.79 9.99 -20.74
CA MET A 1 5.03 8.73 -20.59
C MET A 1 4.06 8.89 -19.43
N LYS A 2 2.86 8.26 -19.48
CA LYS A 2 1.94 8.26 -18.35
C LYS A 2 2.46 7.28 -17.29
N PRO A 3 2.41 7.62 -15.98
CA PRO A 3 2.92 6.74 -14.92
C PRO A 3 2.13 5.43 -14.85
N LYS A 4 2.82 4.33 -14.64
CA LYS A 4 2.24 3.02 -14.38
C LYS A 4 1.90 2.89 -12.89
N ILE A 5 0.64 2.93 -12.57
CA ILE A 5 0.11 2.89 -11.20
C ILE A 5 -0.45 1.50 -10.91
N LEU A 6 0.03 0.86 -9.85
CA LEU A 6 -0.45 -0.43 -9.37
C LEU A 6 -1.11 -0.28 -8.01
N VAL A 7 -2.29 -0.89 -7.83
CA VAL A 7 -3.04 -0.82 -6.57
C VAL A 7 -3.24 -2.22 -5.99
N ILE A 8 -2.59 -2.51 -4.88
CA ILE A 8 -2.80 -3.72 -4.09
C ILE A 8 -3.93 -3.46 -3.09
N GLY A 9 -4.96 -4.31 -3.10
CA GLY A 9 -6.12 -4.17 -2.24
C GLY A 9 -7.19 -3.19 -2.76
N SER A 10 -7.39 -3.15 -4.07
CA SER A 10 -8.34 -2.23 -4.73
C SER A 10 -9.80 -2.42 -4.28
N THR A 11 -10.16 -3.60 -3.80
CA THR A 11 -11.52 -3.93 -3.35
C THR A 11 -11.81 -3.49 -1.91
N GLY A 12 -10.82 -3.01 -1.18
CA GLY A 12 -10.98 -2.41 0.14
C GLY A 12 -11.54 -0.98 0.07
N LYS A 13 -11.95 -0.43 1.21
CA LYS A 13 -12.56 0.92 1.30
C LYS A 13 -11.67 2.00 0.70
N LEU A 14 -10.37 2.00 0.99
CA LEU A 14 -9.42 2.97 0.44
C LEU A 14 -9.18 2.73 -1.07
N GLY A 15 -9.08 1.47 -1.48
CA GLY A 15 -8.90 1.11 -2.89
C GLY A 15 -10.05 1.59 -3.76
N VAL A 16 -11.30 1.40 -3.31
CA VAL A 16 -12.49 1.90 -4.02
C VAL A 16 -12.45 3.43 -4.16
N LYS A 17 -12.10 4.15 -3.08
CA LYS A 17 -11.98 5.61 -3.11
C LYS A 17 -10.89 6.07 -4.08
N LEU A 18 -9.73 5.43 -4.04
CA LEU A 18 -8.60 5.74 -4.94
C LEU A 18 -8.99 5.54 -6.41
N LEU A 19 -9.61 4.40 -6.76
CA LEU A 19 -10.02 4.14 -8.13
C LEU A 19 -11.08 5.14 -8.64
N ASN A 20 -12.05 5.50 -7.80
CA ASN A 20 -13.03 6.53 -8.15
C ASN A 20 -12.37 7.89 -8.38
N PHE A 21 -11.41 8.28 -7.52
CA PHE A 21 -10.65 9.52 -7.68
C PHE A 21 -9.83 9.51 -8.98
N CYS A 22 -9.08 8.44 -9.22
CA CYS A 22 -8.28 8.31 -10.45
C CYS A 22 -9.17 8.41 -11.70
N TYR A 23 -10.33 7.77 -11.67
CA TYR A 23 -11.29 7.82 -12.77
C TYR A 23 -11.81 9.24 -13.01
N SER A 24 -12.21 9.95 -11.95
CA SER A 24 -12.70 11.34 -12.06
C SER A 24 -11.63 12.31 -12.60
N LYS A 25 -10.35 12.03 -12.32
CA LYS A 25 -9.20 12.81 -12.79
C LYS A 25 -8.59 12.31 -14.09
N LYS A 26 -9.21 11.32 -14.76
CA LYS A 26 -8.71 10.67 -15.97
C LYS A 26 -7.28 10.12 -15.84
N ILE A 27 -6.93 9.66 -14.63
CA ILE A 27 -5.67 9.00 -14.31
C ILE A 27 -5.82 7.51 -14.59
N ASN A 28 -4.97 6.95 -15.45
CA ASN A 28 -5.00 5.55 -15.82
C ASN A 28 -4.34 4.69 -14.74
N ILE A 29 -5.03 3.63 -14.31
CA ILE A 29 -4.49 2.60 -13.44
C ILE A 29 -3.94 1.46 -14.29
N PHE A 30 -2.68 1.09 -14.07
CA PHE A 30 -2.00 0.04 -14.83
C PHE A 30 -2.42 -1.37 -14.37
N GLY A 31 -2.65 -1.55 -13.06
CA GLY A 31 -3.06 -2.85 -12.53
C GLY A 31 -3.72 -2.74 -11.15
N ILE A 32 -4.54 -3.73 -10.82
CA ILE A 32 -5.23 -3.84 -9.55
C ILE A 32 -5.19 -5.26 -9.00
N THR A 33 -5.25 -5.38 -7.67
CA THR A 33 -5.41 -6.68 -7.03
C THR A 33 -6.55 -6.69 -6.01
N GLY A 34 -7.16 -7.86 -5.81
CA GLY A 34 -8.11 -8.14 -4.74
C GLY A 34 -7.85 -9.50 -4.12
N PHE A 35 -8.31 -9.70 -2.87
CA PHE A 35 -8.13 -10.96 -2.17
C PHE A 35 -9.47 -11.70 -2.00
N LYS A 36 -10.42 -11.13 -1.26
CA LYS A 36 -11.71 -11.80 -0.95
C LYS A 36 -12.82 -11.48 -1.95
N ASN A 37 -12.96 -10.23 -2.35
CA ASN A 37 -14.09 -9.76 -3.16
C ASN A 37 -13.78 -9.81 -4.66
N ASN A 38 -13.85 -11.01 -5.23
CA ASN A 38 -13.59 -11.24 -6.65
C ASN A 38 -14.64 -10.61 -7.57
N ILE A 39 -15.90 -10.49 -7.11
CA ILE A 39 -16.99 -9.87 -7.87
C ILE A 39 -16.68 -8.38 -8.06
N LEU A 40 -16.35 -7.68 -6.97
CA LEU A 40 -16.00 -6.26 -7.03
C LEU A 40 -14.75 -6.02 -7.87
N LEU A 41 -13.71 -6.90 -7.76
CA LEU A 41 -12.51 -6.80 -8.57
C LEU A 41 -12.82 -6.88 -10.07
N ASN A 42 -13.64 -7.82 -10.48
CA ASN A 42 -14.08 -7.95 -11.87
C ASN A 42 -14.90 -6.72 -12.33
N THR A 43 -15.78 -6.20 -11.47
CA THR A 43 -16.53 -4.97 -11.75
C THR A 43 -15.61 -3.77 -11.92
N GLN A 44 -14.62 -3.63 -11.04
CA GLN A 44 -13.61 -2.56 -11.14
C GLN A 44 -12.81 -2.64 -12.44
N SER A 45 -12.33 -3.84 -12.80
CA SER A 45 -11.56 -4.02 -14.04
C SER A 45 -12.34 -3.58 -15.29
N LYS A 46 -13.63 -3.94 -15.36
CA LYS A 46 -14.51 -3.53 -16.46
C LYS A 46 -14.82 -2.04 -16.42
N LYS A 47 -15.28 -1.52 -15.26
CA LYS A 47 -15.68 -0.11 -15.10
C LYS A 47 -14.56 0.87 -15.44
N TYR A 48 -13.33 0.56 -15.02
CA TYR A 48 -12.18 1.46 -15.20
C TYR A 48 -11.27 1.04 -16.37
N ASN A 49 -11.69 0.05 -17.18
CA ASN A 49 -10.92 -0.49 -18.32
C ASN A 49 -9.49 -0.92 -17.93
N ILE A 50 -9.34 -1.63 -16.79
CA ILE A 50 -8.06 -2.11 -16.30
C ILE A 50 -7.83 -3.55 -16.76
N LYS A 51 -6.84 -3.74 -17.63
CA LYS A 51 -6.51 -5.06 -18.20
C LYS A 51 -5.75 -5.97 -17.25
N ASN A 52 -4.91 -5.41 -16.39
CA ASN A 52 -4.08 -6.18 -15.45
C ASN A 52 -4.79 -6.24 -14.09
N PHE A 53 -5.51 -7.33 -13.82
CA PHE A 53 -6.16 -7.54 -12.52
C PHE A 53 -5.94 -8.96 -12.03
N PHE A 54 -5.71 -9.12 -10.73
CA PHE A 54 -5.28 -10.39 -10.14
C PHE A 54 -6.03 -10.70 -8.85
N LYS A 55 -6.54 -11.94 -8.76
CA LYS A 55 -7.21 -12.49 -7.57
C LYS A 55 -6.16 -13.17 -6.70
N LEU A 56 -5.70 -12.53 -5.64
CA LEU A 56 -4.56 -13.01 -4.86
C LEU A 56 -4.88 -14.23 -3.98
N ASN A 57 -6.15 -14.54 -3.75
CA ASN A 57 -6.59 -15.79 -3.11
C ASN A 57 -6.57 -17.02 -4.04
N ASP A 58 -6.41 -16.82 -5.34
CA ASP A 58 -6.22 -17.89 -6.31
C ASP A 58 -4.70 -18.14 -6.50
N PRO A 59 -4.19 -19.34 -6.22
CA PRO A 59 -2.75 -19.62 -6.31
C PRO A 59 -2.17 -19.37 -7.71
N THR A 60 -2.93 -19.66 -8.77
CA THR A 60 -2.50 -19.44 -10.16
C THR A 60 -2.40 -17.95 -10.48
N GLN A 61 -3.40 -17.17 -10.07
CA GLN A 61 -3.40 -15.71 -10.26
C GLN A 61 -2.33 -15.04 -9.41
N ASN A 62 -2.09 -15.52 -8.19
CA ASN A 62 -1.03 -15.05 -7.32
C ASN A 62 0.35 -15.28 -7.95
N LYS A 63 0.60 -16.47 -8.52
CA LYS A 63 1.84 -16.75 -9.26
C LYS A 63 1.99 -15.82 -10.47
N LYS A 64 0.90 -15.61 -11.24
CA LYS A 64 0.90 -14.64 -12.35
C LYS A 64 1.21 -13.22 -11.89
N PHE A 65 0.67 -12.80 -10.76
CA PHE A 65 0.94 -11.48 -10.19
C PHE A 65 2.40 -11.29 -9.79
N LYS A 66 3.00 -12.29 -9.13
CA LYS A 66 4.44 -12.27 -8.81
C LYS A 66 5.31 -12.15 -10.06
N LEU A 67 4.97 -12.86 -11.14
CA LEU A 67 5.66 -12.75 -12.42
C LEU A 67 5.41 -11.38 -13.08
N PHE A 68 4.21 -10.83 -12.96
CA PHE A 68 3.88 -9.49 -13.45
C PHE A 68 4.74 -8.42 -12.77
N LEU A 69 4.93 -8.49 -11.44
CA LEU A 69 5.81 -7.59 -10.70
C LEU A 69 7.28 -7.65 -11.17
N LYS A 70 7.76 -8.86 -11.51
CA LYS A 70 9.13 -9.06 -12.01
C LYS A 70 9.36 -8.51 -13.41
N LYS A 71 8.32 -8.51 -14.26
CA LYS A 71 8.43 -8.17 -15.69
C LYS A 71 8.08 -6.72 -16.02
N ASN A 72 7.49 -5.98 -15.09
CA ASN A 72 7.02 -4.63 -15.35
C ASN A 72 7.67 -3.63 -14.43
N LEU A 73 8.17 -2.54 -15.01
CA LEU A 73 8.55 -1.36 -14.25
C LEU A 73 7.27 -0.61 -13.87
N ILE A 74 7.16 -0.25 -12.60
CA ILE A 74 5.99 0.39 -12.00
C ILE A 74 6.45 1.67 -11.33
N ASP A 75 5.84 2.79 -11.68
CA ASP A 75 6.24 4.11 -11.17
C ASP A 75 5.67 4.37 -9.76
N ILE A 76 4.42 3.92 -9.54
CA ILE A 76 3.74 4.12 -8.25
C ILE A 76 3.03 2.82 -7.86
N ILE A 77 3.31 2.32 -6.65
CA ILE A 77 2.58 1.19 -6.07
C ILE A 77 1.87 1.62 -4.79
N TYR A 78 0.59 1.24 -4.67
CA TYR A 78 -0.24 1.46 -3.49
C TYR A 78 -0.45 0.15 -2.75
N PHE A 79 -0.09 0.09 -1.46
CA PHE A 79 -0.41 -1.00 -0.54
C PHE A 79 -1.59 -0.56 0.34
N LEU A 80 -2.82 -0.96 -0.07
CA LEU A 80 -4.08 -0.58 0.58
C LEU A 80 -4.81 -1.76 1.20
N ASP A 81 -4.23 -2.93 1.16
CA ASP A 81 -4.68 -4.12 1.87
C ASP A 81 -4.29 -4.07 3.36
N TYR A 82 -4.53 -5.13 4.09
CA TYR A 82 -4.15 -5.26 5.49
C TYR A 82 -3.45 -6.60 5.75
N GLY A 83 -2.71 -6.67 6.87
CA GLY A 83 -1.91 -7.82 7.23
C GLY A 83 -0.55 -7.84 6.55
N TYR A 84 0.28 -8.77 6.95
CA TYR A 84 1.70 -8.83 6.55
C TYR A 84 1.95 -9.56 5.20
N ASN A 85 0.92 -10.18 4.61
CA ASN A 85 1.08 -10.98 3.38
C ASN A 85 1.63 -10.18 2.19
N SER A 86 1.44 -8.87 2.17
CA SER A 86 1.94 -8.01 1.11
C SER A 86 3.45 -7.77 1.16
N LEU A 87 4.14 -8.17 2.23
CA LEU A 87 5.60 -8.11 2.30
C LEU A 87 6.27 -8.85 1.15
N ILE A 88 5.73 -10.01 0.75
CA ILE A 88 6.28 -10.78 -0.37
C ILE A 88 6.19 -10.00 -1.69
N TYR A 89 5.14 -9.22 -1.89
CA TYR A 89 4.97 -8.40 -3.09
C TYR A 89 5.86 -7.15 -3.04
N ALA A 90 6.01 -6.55 -1.87
CA ALA A 90 6.94 -5.46 -1.64
C ALA A 90 8.38 -5.89 -1.91
N ASP A 91 8.78 -7.06 -1.42
CA ASP A 91 10.10 -7.62 -1.67
C ASP A 91 10.37 -7.84 -3.16
N ILE A 92 9.44 -8.48 -3.88
CA ILE A 92 9.56 -8.68 -5.32
C ILE A 92 9.61 -7.34 -6.06
N PHE A 93 8.76 -6.37 -5.69
CA PHE A 93 8.73 -5.05 -6.28
C PHE A 93 10.08 -4.33 -6.10
N LEU A 94 10.61 -4.28 -4.88
CA LEU A 94 11.87 -3.62 -4.56
C LEU A 94 13.09 -4.24 -5.26
N ASN A 95 13.06 -5.52 -5.56
CA ASN A 95 14.13 -6.17 -6.32
C ASN A 95 14.15 -5.78 -7.81
N HIS A 96 13.04 -5.27 -8.35
CA HIS A 96 12.89 -5.02 -9.79
C HIS A 96 12.57 -3.56 -10.13
N ASN A 97 12.23 -2.72 -9.13
CA ASN A 97 11.86 -1.33 -9.32
C ASN A 97 12.73 -0.41 -8.47
N ARG A 98 13.24 0.65 -9.08
CA ARG A 98 14.06 1.69 -8.44
C ARG A 98 13.48 3.06 -8.76
N ASN A 99 13.72 4.02 -7.88
CA ASN A 99 13.24 5.40 -8.02
C ASN A 99 11.70 5.50 -8.19
N SER A 100 10.96 4.55 -7.65
CA SER A 100 9.49 4.50 -7.67
C SER A 100 8.90 5.08 -6.38
N GLN A 101 7.60 5.34 -6.39
CA GLN A 101 6.87 5.77 -5.21
C GLN A 101 6.10 4.58 -4.60
N ILE A 102 6.22 4.41 -3.30
CA ILE A 102 5.55 3.35 -2.54
C ILE A 102 4.59 4.00 -1.55
N ALA A 103 3.32 4.00 -1.86
CA ALA A 103 2.27 4.56 -1.02
C ALA A 103 1.67 3.47 -0.13
N ILE A 104 1.78 3.62 1.20
CA ILE A 104 1.47 2.58 2.17
C ILE A 104 0.40 3.04 3.15
N ALA A 105 -0.74 2.32 3.17
CA ALA A 105 -1.75 2.39 4.24
C ALA A 105 -1.69 1.15 5.15
N ASN A 106 -0.96 0.12 4.74
CA ASN A 106 -0.82 -1.17 5.43
C ASN A 106 0.25 -1.07 6.53
N LYS A 107 -0.18 -0.71 7.75
CA LYS A 107 0.70 -0.56 8.92
C LYS A 107 1.35 -1.88 9.32
N GLU A 108 0.59 -2.97 9.22
CA GLU A 108 1.05 -4.31 9.59
C GLU A 108 2.25 -4.75 8.73
N MET A 109 2.27 -4.35 7.47
CA MET A 109 3.39 -4.61 6.57
C MET A 109 4.65 -3.87 7.01
N ILE A 110 4.54 -2.62 7.47
CA ILE A 110 5.66 -1.82 7.98
C ILE A 110 6.20 -2.46 9.27
N ILE A 111 5.31 -2.79 10.21
CA ILE A 111 5.68 -3.39 11.50
C ILE A 111 6.39 -4.74 11.28
N ALA A 112 5.82 -5.60 10.43
CA ALA A 112 6.38 -6.93 10.18
C ALA A 112 7.66 -6.90 9.34
N GLY A 113 7.82 -5.91 8.45
CA GLY A 113 9.02 -5.73 7.64
C GLY A 113 10.17 -5.06 8.38
N GLY A 114 9.85 -4.21 9.36
CA GLY A 114 10.81 -3.51 10.20
C GLY A 114 11.93 -2.86 9.41
N ASP A 115 13.11 -2.80 10.01
CA ASP A 115 14.31 -2.19 9.42
C ASP A 115 14.71 -2.85 8.09
N THR A 116 14.45 -4.15 7.93
CA THR A 116 14.77 -4.85 6.69
C THR A 116 14.03 -4.27 5.49
N LEU A 117 12.74 -3.97 5.66
CA LEU A 117 11.94 -3.35 4.61
C LEU A 117 12.38 -1.90 4.35
N VAL A 118 12.57 -1.12 5.41
CA VAL A 118 12.97 0.30 5.32
C VAL A 118 14.30 0.43 4.63
N ASN A 119 15.33 -0.27 5.10
CA ASN A 119 16.67 -0.26 4.51
C ASN A 119 16.65 -0.66 3.02
N LYS A 120 15.83 -1.66 2.66
CA LYS A 120 15.70 -2.07 1.28
C LYS A 120 15.05 -1.00 0.40
N ILE A 121 14.06 -0.29 0.91
CA ILE A 121 13.42 0.83 0.20
C ILE A 121 14.46 1.94 -0.06
N GLU A 122 15.27 2.30 0.94
CA GLU A 122 16.32 3.30 0.82
C GLU A 122 17.41 2.90 -0.19
N LEU A 123 17.91 1.66 -0.10
CA LEU A 123 18.91 1.12 -1.02
C LEU A 123 18.46 1.13 -2.48
N THR A 124 17.16 0.98 -2.72
CA THR A 124 16.57 1.03 -4.06
C THR A 124 16.16 2.43 -4.51
N LYS A 125 16.41 3.47 -3.67
CA LYS A 125 16.06 4.87 -3.92
C LYS A 125 14.56 5.08 -4.19
N ASN A 126 13.72 4.21 -3.65
CA ASN A 126 12.28 4.35 -3.70
C ASN A 126 11.80 5.33 -2.60
N LYS A 127 10.72 6.06 -2.87
CA LYS A 127 10.16 7.01 -1.90
C LYS A 127 8.95 6.39 -1.22
N ILE A 128 8.95 6.37 0.12
CA ILE A 128 7.76 6.02 0.92
C ILE A 128 6.84 7.23 0.98
N ILE A 129 5.55 6.97 0.77
CA ILE A 129 4.46 7.93 0.97
C ILE A 129 3.48 7.27 1.96
N PRO A 130 3.47 7.67 3.24
CA PRO A 130 2.50 7.15 4.19
C PRO A 130 1.11 7.69 3.86
N LEU A 131 0.13 6.80 3.88
CA LEU A 131 -1.27 7.13 3.62
C LEU A 131 -2.13 7.10 4.89
N ASP A 132 -1.58 6.63 5.99
CA ASP A 132 -2.23 6.73 7.28
C ASP A 132 -1.97 8.11 7.92
N SER A 133 -2.91 8.57 8.74
CA SER A 133 -2.88 9.92 9.30
C SER A 133 -1.72 10.15 10.26
N GLU A 134 -1.33 9.15 11.01
CA GLU A 134 -0.31 9.24 12.04
C GLU A 134 1.09 9.42 11.42
N HIS A 135 1.47 8.53 10.53
CA HIS A 135 2.78 8.62 9.84
C HIS A 135 2.83 9.80 8.87
N PHE A 136 1.71 10.10 8.19
CA PHE A 136 1.64 11.27 7.31
C PHE A 136 1.87 12.57 8.08
N SER A 137 1.25 12.70 9.25
CA SER A 137 1.44 13.88 10.11
C SER A 137 2.88 14.02 10.59
N LEU A 138 3.51 12.93 11.02
CA LEU A 138 4.92 12.94 11.44
C LEU A 138 5.87 13.34 10.31
N MET A 139 5.69 12.77 9.11
CA MET A 139 6.54 13.10 7.96
C MET A 139 6.39 14.55 7.49
N ASN A 140 5.25 15.18 7.74
CA ASN A 140 5.00 16.57 7.36
C ASN A 140 5.16 17.55 8.53
N THR A 141 5.69 17.11 9.67
CA THR A 141 6.02 18.00 10.78
C THR A 141 7.17 18.93 10.37
N VAL A 142 6.97 20.21 10.59
CA VAL A 142 7.90 21.27 10.17
C VAL A 142 9.23 21.24 10.95
N LEU A 143 9.24 20.63 12.15
CA LEU A 143 10.42 20.54 13.00
C LEU A 143 11.21 19.26 12.67
N PRO A 144 12.55 19.34 12.59
CA PRO A 144 13.41 18.16 12.51
C PRO A 144 13.12 17.22 13.69
N ILE A 145 13.02 15.91 13.43
CA ILE A 145 12.72 14.90 14.47
C ILE A 145 13.71 14.98 15.64
N GLU A 146 14.95 15.35 15.37
CA GLU A 146 16.02 15.54 16.34
C GLU A 146 15.70 16.60 17.41
N ASN A 147 14.84 17.55 17.08
CA ASN A 147 14.42 18.64 17.99
C ASN A 147 13.12 18.33 18.75
N LEU A 148 12.56 17.13 18.59
CA LEU A 148 11.33 16.73 19.25
C LEU A 148 11.62 16.06 20.60
N ASN A 149 11.22 16.69 21.70
CA ASN A 149 11.34 16.10 23.03
C ASN A 149 10.29 15.01 23.29
N LYS A 150 9.12 15.13 22.69
CA LYS A 150 8.00 14.19 22.84
C LYS A 150 7.09 14.18 21.62
N VAL A 151 6.58 13.00 21.29
CA VAL A 151 5.52 12.80 20.30
C VAL A 151 4.30 12.17 20.96
N TYR A 152 3.14 12.80 20.81
CA TYR A 152 1.87 12.25 21.28
C TYR A 152 1.11 11.68 20.09
N ILE A 153 0.85 10.37 20.12
CA ILE A 153 0.04 9.69 19.12
C ILE A 153 -1.36 9.50 19.69
N THR A 154 -2.35 10.14 19.08
CA THR A 154 -3.76 9.98 19.46
C THR A 154 -4.37 8.84 18.66
N ALA A 155 -5.14 7.98 19.32
CA ALA A 155 -5.86 6.89 18.68
C ALA A 155 -7.35 6.97 18.99
N SER A 156 -8.19 6.87 17.96
CA SER A 156 -9.66 6.90 18.09
C SER A 156 -10.27 5.53 18.37
N GLY A 157 -9.48 4.47 18.43
CA GLY A 157 -9.93 3.09 18.65
C GLY A 157 -8.77 2.13 18.91
N GLY A 158 -9.07 0.84 18.96
CA GLY A 158 -8.08 -0.20 19.13
C GLY A 158 -8.50 -1.23 20.21
N PRO A 159 -7.74 -2.31 20.39
CA PRO A 159 -8.11 -3.40 21.31
C PRO A 159 -8.18 -2.99 22.76
N PHE A 160 -7.61 -1.85 23.13
CA PHE A 160 -7.60 -1.31 24.49
C PHE A 160 -8.70 -0.27 24.77
N TYR A 161 -9.48 0.11 23.77
CA TYR A 161 -10.50 1.14 23.90
C TYR A 161 -11.55 0.83 24.98
N PHE A 162 -11.92 -0.44 25.13
CA PHE A 162 -12.90 -0.91 26.11
C PHE A 162 -12.28 -1.49 27.38
N LYS A 163 -10.95 -1.60 27.50
CA LYS A 163 -10.33 -2.08 28.72
C LYS A 163 -10.30 -0.96 29.75
N LYS A 164 -11.09 -1.12 30.83
CA LYS A 164 -10.93 -0.32 32.05
C LYS A 164 -9.45 -0.38 32.47
N LYS A 165 -8.89 0.79 32.87
CA LYS A 165 -7.51 0.97 33.32
C LYS A 165 -6.98 -0.26 34.04
N CYS A 166 -5.91 -0.86 33.55
CA CYS A 166 -5.09 -1.74 34.39
C CYS A 166 -4.65 -0.88 35.58
N LYS A 167 -5.07 -1.28 36.79
CA LYS A 167 -4.52 -0.73 38.00
C LYS A 167 -3.03 -1.05 38.00
N SER A 168 -2.21 0.00 38.00
CA SER A 168 -0.77 -0.08 38.26
C SER A 168 -0.50 -0.69 39.62
#